data_33301405e44577d4061d8b408bd17858
#
_entry.id   33301405e44577d4061d8b408bd17858
#
_cell.length_a   1.000
_cell.length_b   1.000
_cell.length_c   1.000
_cell.angle_alpha   90.00
_cell.angle_beta   90.00
_cell.angle_gamma   90.00
#
_symmetry.space_group_name_H-M   'P 1'
#
loop_
_entity.id
_entity.type
_entity.pdbx_description
1 polymer ?
#
loop_
_entity_poly.entity_id
_entity_poly.type
_entity_poly.pdbx_seq_one_letter_code
_entity_poly.pdbx_strand_id
1 'polypeptide(L)'
;MSTTLQTTFAGLSLRNPIIVSSSGLTDSAAKNQKLCEAGAGAIVLKSLFEEQIMMEADWHGDPNMYPEGSDYLVGYIRQHKLGEYLTLIKESKKVCDVPVIASINCYQDADWIDFAQQIEEAGADALEVNILALQTDVHYTYGSFEQRHIDICLLYTSDAA
;
A
#
# COMPACT_ATOMS: atom_id res chain seq x y z
N MET A 1 -19.93 16.35 31.34
CA MET A 1 -19.13 15.19 30.86
C MET A 1 -18.48 15.62 29.58
N SER A 2 -17.16 15.54 29.50
CA SER A 2 -16.43 15.84 28.24
C SER A 2 -16.66 14.66 27.31
N THR A 3 -17.31 14.87 26.18
CA THR A 3 -17.47 13.84 25.14
C THR A 3 -16.14 13.71 24.41
N THR A 4 -15.52 12.53 24.50
CA THR A 4 -14.31 12.23 23.72
C THR A 4 -14.71 11.60 22.39
N LEU A 5 -13.98 11.94 21.32
CA LEU A 5 -14.12 11.32 20.00
C LEU A 5 -13.13 10.15 19.79
N GLN A 6 -12.37 9.80 20.84
CA GLN A 6 -11.43 8.68 20.78
C GLN A 6 -12.15 7.37 20.43
N THR A 7 -11.52 6.59 19.56
CA THR A 7 -12.03 5.30 19.10
C THR A 7 -10.88 4.35 18.78
N THR A 8 -11.21 3.11 18.44
CA THR A 8 -10.23 2.11 17.97
C THR A 8 -10.64 1.60 16.59
N PHE A 9 -9.67 1.39 15.72
CA PHE A 9 -9.86 0.79 14.40
C PHE A 9 -8.67 -0.10 14.06
N ALA A 10 -8.91 -1.33 13.65
CA ALA A 10 -7.88 -2.32 13.30
C ALA A 10 -6.74 -2.42 14.35
N GLY A 11 -7.09 -2.40 15.65
CA GLY A 11 -6.11 -2.42 16.75
C GLY A 11 -5.43 -1.08 17.03
N LEU A 12 -5.62 -0.07 16.21
CA LEU A 12 -5.03 1.27 16.37
C LEU A 12 -5.93 2.15 17.26
N SER A 13 -5.31 2.89 18.17
CA SER A 13 -5.98 3.92 18.96
C SER A 13 -6.01 5.24 18.20
N LEU A 14 -7.19 5.75 17.91
CA LEU A 14 -7.41 6.97 17.15
C LEU A 14 -7.94 8.09 18.06
N ARG A 15 -7.41 9.32 17.89
CA ARG A 15 -7.91 10.50 18.61
C ARG A 15 -9.34 10.90 18.21
N ASN A 16 -9.76 10.51 17.00
CA ASN A 16 -11.13 10.65 16.47
C ASN A 16 -11.31 9.69 15.30
N PRO A 17 -12.54 9.44 14.81
CA PRO A 17 -12.83 8.46 13.77
C PRO A 17 -12.54 8.95 12.34
N ILE A 18 -11.90 10.08 12.15
CA ILE A 18 -11.61 10.63 10.81
C ILE A 18 -10.28 10.07 10.30
N ILE A 19 -10.38 9.17 9.33
CA ILE A 19 -9.22 8.60 8.63
C ILE A 19 -9.14 9.25 7.23
N VAL A 20 -8.00 9.83 6.90
CA VAL A 20 -7.77 10.37 5.56
C VAL A 20 -7.38 9.24 4.62
N SER A 21 -8.19 8.99 3.61
CA SER A 21 -8.00 7.89 2.66
C SER A 21 -6.81 8.13 1.73
N SER A 22 -6.31 7.02 1.16
CA SER A 22 -5.30 7.00 0.10
C SER A 22 -5.71 7.89 -1.08
N SER A 23 -4.87 8.86 -1.41
CA SER A 23 -5.11 9.82 -2.51
C SER A 23 -3.86 10.62 -2.86
N GLY A 24 -3.95 11.51 -3.85
CA GLY A 24 -2.91 12.50 -4.13
C GLY A 24 -2.71 13.56 -3.02
N LEU A 25 -3.51 13.53 -1.97
CA LEU A 25 -3.31 14.36 -0.78
C LEU A 25 -2.39 13.70 0.25
N THR A 26 -2.13 12.40 0.12
CA THR A 26 -1.33 11.62 1.06
C THR A 26 -0.04 11.05 0.43
N ASP A 27 0.46 11.70 -0.63
CA ASP A 27 1.62 11.29 -1.42
C ASP A 27 2.96 11.87 -0.95
N SER A 28 2.97 12.70 0.09
CA SER A 28 4.21 13.30 0.62
C SER A 28 4.09 13.62 2.11
N ALA A 29 5.22 13.53 2.82
CA ALA A 29 5.29 13.80 4.26
C ALA A 29 4.81 15.23 4.61
N ALA A 30 5.12 16.22 3.77
CA ALA A 30 4.68 17.61 3.99
C ALA A 30 3.16 17.78 3.89
N LYS A 31 2.48 17.03 2.99
CA LYS A 31 1.02 17.01 2.92
C LYS A 31 0.45 16.27 4.13
N ASN A 32 1.04 15.14 4.49
CA ASN A 32 0.62 14.33 5.63
C ASN A 32 0.68 15.11 6.94
N GLN A 33 1.74 15.89 7.15
CA GLN A 33 1.86 16.78 8.30
C GLN A 33 0.68 17.77 8.39
N LYS A 34 0.33 18.43 7.27
CA LYS A 34 -0.81 19.37 7.24
C LYS A 34 -2.15 18.69 7.56
N LEU A 35 -2.33 17.45 7.14
CA LEU A 35 -3.53 16.67 7.45
C LEU A 35 -3.59 16.32 8.96
N CYS A 36 -2.45 16.00 9.57
CA CYS A 36 -2.35 15.79 11.01
C CYS A 36 -2.69 17.06 11.78
N GLU A 37 -2.12 18.20 11.38
CA GLU A 37 -2.38 19.52 11.98
C GLU A 37 -3.85 19.94 11.80
N ALA A 38 -4.49 19.55 10.70
CA ALA A 38 -5.92 19.76 10.46
C ALA A 38 -6.83 18.86 11.31
N GLY A 39 -6.27 17.88 12.05
CA GLY A 39 -7.01 17.07 12.99
C GLY A 39 -7.35 15.65 12.52
N ALA A 40 -6.71 15.11 11.48
CA ALA A 40 -6.90 13.71 11.08
C ALA A 40 -6.63 12.75 12.25
N GLY A 41 -7.42 11.71 12.39
CA GLY A 41 -7.25 10.65 13.39
C GLY A 41 -6.26 9.57 12.95
N ALA A 42 -6.13 9.34 11.65
CA ALA A 42 -5.10 8.52 11.00
C ALA A 42 -4.98 8.93 9.53
N ILE A 43 -3.89 8.50 8.88
CA ILE A 43 -3.63 8.77 7.47
C ILE A 43 -3.32 7.46 6.77
N VAL A 44 -4.01 7.20 5.65
CA VAL A 44 -3.67 6.16 4.69
C VAL A 44 -2.83 6.80 3.58
N LEU A 45 -1.60 6.34 3.42
CA LEU A 45 -0.70 6.85 2.39
C LEU A 45 -1.22 6.53 0.98
N LYS A 46 -0.83 7.32 -0.01
CA LYS A 46 -1.13 7.02 -1.41
C LYS A 46 -0.66 5.61 -1.74
N SER A 47 -1.56 4.79 -2.28
CA SER A 47 -1.27 3.38 -2.58
C SER A 47 -0.10 3.23 -3.53
N LEU A 48 0.74 2.23 -3.27
CA LEU A 48 1.70 1.70 -4.21
C LEU A 48 0.98 0.69 -5.11
N PHE A 49 0.96 0.95 -6.42
CA PHE A 49 0.33 0.08 -7.41
C PHE A 49 1.39 -0.65 -8.22
N GLU A 50 1.40 -1.97 -8.16
CA GLU A 50 2.29 -2.80 -8.96
C GLU A 50 2.03 -2.62 -10.47
N GLU A 51 0.76 -2.47 -10.87
CA GLU A 51 0.40 -2.20 -12.27
C GLU A 51 1.07 -0.93 -12.82
N GLN A 52 1.22 0.12 -12.00
CA GLN A 52 1.92 1.33 -12.42
C GLN A 52 3.41 1.07 -12.64
N ILE A 53 4.02 0.19 -11.84
CA ILE A 53 5.41 -0.22 -11.99
C ILE A 53 5.59 -0.97 -13.31
N MET A 54 4.69 -1.89 -13.63
CA MET A 54 4.71 -2.65 -14.89
C MET A 54 4.51 -1.75 -16.11
N MET A 55 3.52 -0.84 -16.06
CA MET A 55 3.28 0.14 -17.13
C MET A 55 4.49 1.05 -17.37
N GLU A 56 5.16 1.49 -16.31
CA GLU A 56 6.35 2.35 -16.42
C GLU A 56 7.53 1.58 -17.04
N ALA A 57 7.66 0.30 -16.70
CA ALA A 57 8.66 -0.58 -17.31
C ALA A 57 8.39 -0.81 -18.80
N ASP A 58 7.15 -1.05 -19.19
CA ASP A 58 6.75 -1.21 -20.59
C ASP A 58 6.97 0.08 -21.39
N TRP A 59 6.74 1.24 -20.80
CA TRP A 59 6.97 2.55 -21.45
C TRP A 59 8.46 2.84 -21.69
N HIS A 60 9.33 2.39 -20.81
CA HIS A 60 10.79 2.58 -20.93
C HIS A 60 11.49 1.43 -21.66
N GLY A 61 10.79 0.33 -21.92
CA GLY A 61 11.33 -0.83 -22.64
C GLY A 61 11.55 -0.53 -24.13
N ASP A 62 12.71 -0.90 -24.66
CA ASP A 62 12.97 -0.94 -26.10
C ASP A 62 12.25 -2.16 -26.68
N PRO A 63 11.38 -2.01 -27.72
CA PRO A 63 10.73 -3.15 -28.38
C PRO A 63 11.70 -4.21 -28.94
N ASN A 64 12.98 -3.85 -29.11
CA ASN A 64 14.04 -4.75 -29.56
C ASN A 64 14.90 -5.31 -28.40
N MET A 65 14.54 -5.02 -27.14
CA MET A 65 15.26 -5.55 -25.99
C MET A 65 15.00 -7.05 -25.85
N TYR A 66 16.05 -7.80 -25.52
CA TYR A 66 15.90 -9.23 -25.21
C TYR A 66 15.04 -9.39 -23.96
N PRO A 67 14.24 -10.48 -23.84
CA PRO A 67 13.35 -10.71 -22.68
C PRO A 67 14.07 -10.57 -21.33
N GLU A 68 15.30 -11.05 -21.21
CA GLU A 68 16.13 -10.93 -20.01
C GLU A 68 16.42 -9.46 -19.61
N GLY A 69 16.52 -8.56 -20.58
CA GLY A 69 16.71 -7.13 -20.32
C GLY A 69 15.42 -6.46 -19.83
N SER A 70 14.27 -6.94 -20.29
CA SER A 70 12.96 -6.46 -19.82
C SER A 70 12.72 -6.83 -18.36
N ASP A 71 13.00 -8.08 -17.98
CA ASP A 71 12.85 -8.55 -16.59
C ASP A 71 13.77 -7.78 -15.62
N TYR A 72 14.99 -7.49 -16.04
CA TYR A 72 15.91 -6.66 -15.25
C TYR A 72 15.38 -5.23 -15.05
N LEU A 73 14.84 -4.61 -16.10
CA LEU A 73 14.29 -3.26 -16.04
C LEU A 73 13.06 -3.20 -15.11
N VAL A 74 12.16 -4.17 -15.22
CA VAL A 74 10.99 -4.31 -14.31
C VAL A 74 11.46 -4.41 -12.87
N GLY A 75 12.41 -5.29 -12.59
CA GLY A 75 12.96 -5.48 -11.24
C GLY A 75 13.59 -4.20 -10.68
N TYR A 76 14.33 -3.46 -11.50
CA TYR A 76 14.96 -2.21 -11.11
C TYR A 76 13.93 -1.12 -10.78
N ILE A 77 12.93 -0.90 -11.65
CA ILE A 77 11.87 0.09 -11.44
C ILE A 77 11.07 -0.26 -10.19
N ARG A 78 10.77 -1.54 -10.01
CA ARG A 78 10.04 -2.04 -8.84
C ARG A 78 10.79 -1.74 -7.53
N GLN A 79 12.07 -2.05 -7.45
CA GLN A 79 12.89 -1.74 -6.28
C GLN A 79 13.00 -0.25 -6.01
N HIS A 80 13.12 0.56 -7.06
CA HIS A 80 13.16 2.00 -6.94
C HIS A 80 11.85 2.57 -6.38
N LYS A 81 10.70 2.17 -6.93
CA LYS A 81 9.38 2.61 -6.47
C LYS A 81 9.07 2.17 -5.05
N LEU A 82 9.43 0.94 -4.70
CA LEU A 82 9.31 0.47 -3.32
C LEU A 82 10.20 1.31 -2.40
N GLY A 83 11.45 1.59 -2.75
CA GLY A 83 12.35 2.44 -1.98
C GLY A 83 11.80 3.86 -1.75
N GLU A 84 11.21 4.48 -2.78
CA GLU A 84 10.51 5.77 -2.65
C GLU A 84 9.34 5.67 -1.66
N TYR A 85 8.56 4.59 -1.74
CA TYR A 85 7.41 4.36 -0.85
C TYR A 85 7.82 4.14 0.61
N LEU A 86 8.86 3.33 0.85
CA LEU A 86 9.43 3.12 2.19
C LEU A 86 9.98 4.43 2.77
N THR A 87 10.55 5.28 1.93
CA THR A 87 10.99 6.62 2.33
C THR A 87 9.81 7.49 2.74
N LEU A 88 8.72 7.48 1.95
CA LEU A 88 7.48 8.20 2.29
C LEU A 88 6.92 7.76 3.65
N ILE A 89 6.92 6.44 3.94
CA ILE A 89 6.48 5.92 5.24
C ILE A 89 7.35 6.49 6.36
N LYS A 90 8.68 6.35 6.25
CA LYS A 90 9.64 6.80 7.26
C LYS A 90 9.56 8.31 7.52
N GLU A 91 9.41 9.10 6.46
CA GLU A 91 9.28 10.55 6.58
C GLU A 91 7.94 10.96 7.17
N SER A 92 6.84 10.31 6.76
CA SER A 92 5.51 10.57 7.31
C SER A 92 5.45 10.22 8.80
N LYS A 93 6.06 9.12 9.22
CA LYS A 93 6.17 8.73 10.64
C LYS A 93 6.94 9.74 11.49
N LYS A 94 7.87 10.50 10.92
CA LYS A 94 8.61 11.53 11.66
C LYS A 94 7.78 12.79 11.92
N VAL A 95 6.85 13.11 11.03
CA VAL A 95 6.11 14.38 11.06
C VAL A 95 4.66 14.22 11.52
N CYS A 96 4.12 13.00 11.53
CA CYS A 96 2.76 12.68 11.95
C CYS A 96 2.74 12.19 13.39
N ASP A 97 1.80 12.71 14.19
CA ASP A 97 1.49 12.29 15.56
C ASP A 97 0.30 11.33 15.63
N VAL A 98 -0.16 10.86 14.48
CA VAL A 98 -1.29 9.91 14.31
C VAL A 98 -0.81 8.67 13.58
N PRO A 99 -1.56 7.56 13.65
CA PRO A 99 -1.22 6.35 12.90
C PRO A 99 -1.09 6.61 11.41
N VAL A 100 -0.02 6.05 10.82
CA VAL A 100 0.28 6.06 9.39
C VAL A 100 0.06 4.66 8.85
N ILE A 101 -0.92 4.52 7.98
CA ILE A 101 -1.34 3.27 7.36
C ILE A 101 -0.76 3.23 5.95
N ALA A 102 0.06 2.23 5.64
CA ALA A 102 0.51 2.00 4.28
C ALA A 102 -0.62 1.40 3.45
N SER A 103 -0.60 1.62 2.14
CA SER A 103 -1.58 1.05 1.21
C SER A 103 -0.89 0.48 -0.01
N ILE A 104 -1.21 -0.78 -0.35
CA ILE A 104 -0.64 -1.47 -1.50
C ILE A 104 -1.72 -2.12 -2.34
N ASN A 105 -1.45 -2.21 -3.64
CA ASN A 105 -2.21 -2.98 -4.60
C ASN A 105 -1.22 -3.83 -5.40
N CYS A 106 -1.10 -5.11 -5.09
CA CYS A 106 -0.24 -6.05 -5.79
C CYS A 106 -1.06 -6.88 -6.77
N TYR A 107 -0.45 -7.21 -7.89
CA TYR A 107 -1.08 -8.02 -8.94
C TYR A 107 -0.70 -9.50 -8.80
N GLN A 108 0.52 -9.79 -8.36
CA GLN A 108 1.05 -11.15 -8.22
C GLN A 108 1.11 -11.58 -6.75
N ASP A 109 0.71 -12.82 -6.46
CA ASP A 109 0.57 -13.31 -5.09
C ASP A 109 1.91 -13.39 -4.31
N ALA A 110 3.03 -13.65 -5.01
CA ALA A 110 4.34 -13.81 -4.37
C ALA A 110 4.91 -12.50 -3.80
N ASP A 111 4.51 -11.35 -4.32
CA ASP A 111 5.11 -10.06 -4.02
C ASP A 111 4.52 -9.38 -2.78
N TRP A 112 3.33 -9.82 -2.39
CA TRP A 112 2.63 -9.28 -1.24
C TRP A 112 3.41 -9.42 0.07
N ILE A 113 4.05 -10.57 0.29
CA ILE A 113 4.77 -10.88 1.56
C ILE A 113 6.00 -9.99 1.70
N ASP A 114 6.83 -9.91 0.66
CA ASP A 114 8.07 -9.11 0.69
C ASP A 114 7.76 -7.62 0.89
N PHE A 115 6.71 -7.11 0.26
CA PHE A 115 6.29 -5.72 0.44
C PHE A 115 5.78 -5.45 1.85
N ALA A 116 4.98 -6.36 2.40
CA ALA A 116 4.45 -6.22 3.75
C ALA A 116 5.56 -6.16 4.80
N GLN A 117 6.55 -7.06 4.73
CA GLN A 117 7.68 -7.10 5.65
C GLN A 117 8.49 -5.79 5.59
N GLN A 118 8.83 -5.31 4.40
CA GLN A 118 9.57 -4.06 4.25
C GLN A 118 8.78 -2.83 4.71
N ILE A 119 7.47 -2.82 4.52
CA ILE A 119 6.56 -1.76 5.00
C ILE A 119 6.49 -1.75 6.53
N GLU A 120 6.41 -2.91 7.17
CA GLU A 120 6.47 -3.06 8.62
C GLU A 120 7.82 -2.57 9.17
N GLU A 121 8.94 -2.98 8.58
CA GLU A 121 10.28 -2.51 8.93
C GLU A 121 10.45 -0.99 8.75
N ALA A 122 9.74 -0.39 7.79
CA ALA A 122 9.73 1.05 7.60
C ALA A 122 8.96 1.81 8.69
N GLY A 123 8.17 1.09 9.51
CA GLY A 123 7.47 1.61 10.68
C GLY A 123 6.03 2.04 10.42
N ALA A 124 5.36 1.52 9.40
CA ALA A 124 3.92 1.68 9.23
C ALA A 124 3.16 1.06 10.41
N ASP A 125 2.07 1.71 10.85
CA ASP A 125 1.28 1.24 11.98
C ASP A 125 0.25 0.17 11.57
N ALA A 126 -0.12 0.13 10.30
CA ALA A 126 -0.97 -0.88 9.68
C ALA A 126 -0.78 -0.90 8.17
N LEU A 127 -1.32 -1.93 7.54
CA LEU A 127 -1.31 -2.13 6.09
C LEU A 127 -2.75 -2.22 5.57
N GLU A 128 -3.08 -1.38 4.60
CA GLU A 128 -4.27 -1.50 3.76
C GLU A 128 -3.91 -2.32 2.53
N VAL A 129 -4.59 -3.43 2.34
CA VAL A 129 -4.43 -4.31 1.19
C VAL A 129 -5.60 -4.07 0.23
N ASN A 130 -5.32 -3.45 -0.90
CA ASN A 130 -6.32 -3.19 -1.93
C ASN A 130 -6.31 -4.32 -2.97
N ILE A 131 -7.27 -5.22 -2.87
CA ILE A 131 -7.41 -6.38 -3.77
C ILE A 131 -8.42 -6.00 -4.86
N LEU A 132 -7.94 -5.26 -5.87
CA LEU A 132 -8.74 -4.88 -7.02
C LEU A 132 -8.36 -5.76 -8.21
N ALA A 133 -9.31 -6.52 -8.74
CA ALA A 133 -9.18 -7.20 -10.01
C ALA A 133 -10.31 -6.74 -10.93
N LEU A 134 -9.95 -6.16 -12.08
CA LEU A 134 -10.92 -5.90 -13.14
C LEU A 134 -11.28 -7.22 -13.80
N GLN A 135 -12.54 -7.59 -13.70
CA GLN A 135 -13.06 -8.82 -14.29
C GLN A 135 -13.35 -8.62 -15.78
N THR A 136 -12.28 -8.57 -16.55
CA THR A 136 -12.33 -8.48 -18.02
C THR A 136 -12.28 -9.84 -18.70
N ASP A 137 -12.01 -10.91 -17.95
CA ASP A 137 -11.93 -12.26 -18.48
C ASP A 137 -13.33 -12.87 -18.64
N VAL A 138 -13.63 -13.29 -19.85
CA VAL A 138 -14.87 -14.01 -20.20
C VAL A 138 -14.93 -15.42 -19.60
N HIS A 139 -13.82 -15.93 -19.09
CA HIS A 139 -13.71 -17.24 -18.43
C HIS A 139 -13.76 -17.15 -16.90
N TYR A 140 -14.28 -16.05 -16.36
CA TYR A 140 -14.46 -15.90 -14.93
C TYR A 140 -15.20 -17.09 -14.32
N THR A 141 -14.60 -17.72 -13.32
CA THR A 141 -15.22 -18.80 -12.56
C THR A 141 -15.88 -18.23 -11.32
N TYR A 142 -17.15 -18.55 -11.08
CA TYR A 142 -17.87 -18.13 -9.89
C TYR A 142 -17.10 -18.53 -8.61
N GLY A 143 -16.96 -17.58 -7.69
CA GLY A 143 -16.22 -17.77 -6.43
C GLY A 143 -14.70 -17.57 -6.53
N SER A 144 -14.13 -17.40 -7.72
CA SER A 144 -12.66 -17.23 -7.87
C SER A 144 -12.17 -15.90 -7.29
N PHE A 145 -13.00 -14.87 -7.30
CA PHE A 145 -12.66 -13.57 -6.74
C PHE A 145 -12.66 -13.59 -5.21
N GLU A 146 -13.66 -14.22 -4.62
CA GLU A 146 -13.76 -14.45 -3.17
C GLU A 146 -12.61 -15.32 -2.68
N GLN A 147 -12.27 -16.37 -3.41
CA GLN A 147 -11.16 -17.27 -3.06
C GLN A 147 -9.84 -16.51 -3.09
N ARG A 148 -9.59 -15.68 -4.10
CA ARG A 148 -8.40 -14.84 -4.16
C ARG A 148 -8.27 -13.91 -2.95
N HIS A 149 -9.36 -13.29 -2.49
CA HIS A 149 -9.35 -12.47 -1.28
C HIS A 149 -8.97 -13.28 -0.05
N ILE A 150 -9.54 -14.49 0.08
CA ILE A 150 -9.22 -15.41 1.18
C ILE A 150 -7.74 -15.79 1.13
N ASP A 151 -7.24 -16.19 -0.02
CA ASP A 151 -5.85 -16.63 -0.20
C ASP A 151 -4.87 -15.50 0.15
N ILE A 152 -5.11 -14.28 -0.33
CA ILE A 152 -4.30 -13.11 0.01
C ILE A 152 -4.37 -12.80 1.51
N CYS A 153 -5.56 -12.81 2.12
CA CYS A 153 -5.70 -12.57 3.56
C CYS A 153 -4.96 -13.63 4.39
N LEU A 154 -4.97 -14.89 3.96
CA LEU A 154 -4.25 -15.97 4.65
C LEU A 154 -2.73 -15.79 4.58
N LEU A 155 -2.18 -15.23 3.50
CA LEU A 155 -0.74 -14.94 3.40
C LEU A 155 -0.27 -13.98 4.50
N TYR A 156 -1.10 -13.02 4.89
CA TYR A 156 -0.77 -12.03 5.94
C TYR A 156 -1.07 -12.50 7.35
N THR A 157 -1.89 -13.53 7.52
CA THR A 157 -2.31 -14.00 8.85
C THR A 157 -1.65 -15.31 9.26
N SER A 158 -1.08 -16.07 8.32
CA SER A 158 -0.45 -17.38 8.60
C SER A 158 0.99 -17.26 9.11
N ASP A 159 1.73 -16.20 8.79
CA ASP A 159 3.11 -16.00 9.20
C ASP A 159 3.27 -15.08 10.43
N ALA A 160 2.17 -14.66 11.03
CA ALA A 160 2.14 -13.88 12.28
C ALA A 160 2.10 -14.74 13.54
N ALA A 161 2.52 -16.02 13.46
CA ALA A 161 2.55 -16.94 14.59
C ALA A 161 3.98 -17.37 14.94
#